data_c03c0ca16ad53eda8f2493cd18839237
#
_entry.id   c03c0ca16ad53eda8f2493cd18839237
#
_cell.length_a   1.000
_cell.length_b   1.000
_cell.length_c   1.000
_cell.angle_alpha   90.00
_cell.angle_beta   90.00
_cell.angle_gamma   90.00
#
_symmetry.space_group_name_H-M   'P 1'
#
loop_
_entity.id
_entity.type
_entity.pdbx_description
1 polymer ?
#
loop_
_entity_poly.entity_id
_entity_poly.type
_entity_poly.pdbx_seq_one_letter_code
_entity_poly.pdbx_strand_id
1 'polypeptide(L)'
;GSRKVLITGIGTTLRQGLEILRNTEIPKDAVSKVSRPKTGYFPTENKKYHVVAIDCGMKQNILRSLQNRECSVTVVPWNTTAEEIESFSPDGVFISNGPGDPTDVPETVETIKKLKGRYPIFGICLGHQIIALSYGAKTYKLKFGHRGGNHPVRNLKTNKIEITSQNHSYAVEKDSILDTDLEITHINLLDNTVEGVECRKDKVFSVQYHPESAPGPQDSTYLFDEFIELMKGEKENA
;
A
#
# COMPACT_ATOMS: atom_id res chain seq x y z
N GLY A 1 -3.95 11.56 18.27
CA GLY A 1 -3.17 10.40 17.81
C GLY A 1 -3.72 9.09 18.34
N SER A 2 -3.28 7.98 17.77
CA SER A 2 -3.65 6.66 18.25
C SER A 2 -3.05 6.41 19.65
N ARG A 3 -3.86 5.89 20.57
CA ARG A 3 -3.47 5.61 21.95
C ARG A 3 -3.86 4.19 22.32
N LYS A 4 -3.10 3.58 23.24
CA LYS A 4 -3.52 2.34 23.88
C LYS A 4 -4.75 2.62 24.72
N VAL A 5 -5.75 1.76 24.65
CA VAL A 5 -6.99 1.82 25.45
C VAL A 5 -7.18 0.48 26.12
N LEU A 6 -7.56 0.50 27.38
CA LEU A 6 -7.91 -0.69 28.16
C LEU A 6 -9.38 -0.59 28.57
N ILE A 7 -10.14 -1.61 28.24
CA ILE A 7 -11.51 -1.80 28.72
C ILE A 7 -11.46 -2.89 29.78
N THR A 8 -11.91 -2.58 31.00
CA THR A 8 -11.88 -3.53 32.13
C THR A 8 -13.27 -3.69 32.73
N GLY A 9 -13.46 -4.80 33.44
CA GLY A 9 -14.63 -4.98 34.31
C GLY A 9 -14.54 -4.16 35.60
N ILE A 10 -15.62 -4.20 36.39
CA ILE A 10 -15.71 -3.57 37.73
C ILE A 10 -14.67 -4.24 38.65
N GLY A 11 -13.85 -3.41 39.31
CA GLY A 11 -12.81 -3.90 40.24
C GLY A 11 -11.37 -3.60 39.82
N THR A 12 -11.12 -3.21 38.59
CA THR A 12 -9.78 -2.75 38.15
C THR A 12 -9.60 -1.29 38.55
N THR A 13 -8.63 -1.01 39.42
CA THR A 13 -8.29 0.38 39.79
C THR A 13 -7.58 1.11 38.64
N LEU A 14 -7.66 2.44 38.63
CA LEU A 14 -6.95 3.27 37.63
C LEU A 14 -5.44 2.96 37.58
N ARG A 15 -4.81 2.74 38.77
CA ARG A 15 -3.38 2.42 38.87
C ARG A 15 -3.06 1.11 38.16
N GLN A 16 -3.84 0.05 38.43
CA GLN A 16 -3.69 -1.26 37.78
C GLN A 16 -3.90 -1.15 36.26
N GLY A 17 -4.93 -0.41 35.82
CA GLY A 17 -5.19 -0.18 34.39
C GLY A 17 -4.03 0.56 33.67
N LEU A 18 -3.46 1.59 34.29
CA LEU A 18 -2.31 2.31 33.77
C LEU A 18 -1.05 1.42 33.71
N GLU A 19 -0.84 0.56 34.69
CA GLU A 19 0.27 -0.39 34.71
C GLU A 19 0.15 -1.41 33.56
N ILE A 20 -1.04 -1.98 33.37
CA ILE A 20 -1.32 -2.88 32.21
C ILE A 20 -1.03 -2.16 30.90
N LEU A 21 -1.54 -0.93 30.71
CA LEU A 21 -1.32 -0.15 29.47
C LEU A 21 0.16 0.16 29.21
N ARG A 22 0.94 0.44 30.25
CA ARG A 22 2.38 0.70 30.14
C ARG A 22 3.15 -0.55 29.72
N ASN A 23 2.80 -1.70 30.31
CA ASN A 23 3.49 -2.97 30.09
C ASN A 23 3.00 -3.75 28.86
N THR A 24 1.88 -3.35 28.25
CA THR A 24 1.38 -3.98 27.03
C THR A 24 2.09 -3.39 25.82
N GLU A 25 2.79 -4.19 25.06
CA GLU A 25 3.36 -3.81 23.79
C GLU A 25 2.29 -3.80 22.67
N ILE A 26 2.48 -2.93 21.67
CA ILE A 26 1.64 -2.95 20.47
C ILE A 26 2.09 -4.15 19.63
N PRO A 27 1.17 -5.06 19.24
CA PRO A 27 1.54 -6.20 18.42
C PRO A 27 2.16 -5.76 17.09
N LYS A 28 3.25 -6.43 16.68
CA LYS A 28 3.95 -6.20 15.40
C LYS A 28 3.52 -7.17 14.30
N ASP A 29 2.57 -8.04 14.58
CA ASP A 29 2.07 -9.10 13.72
C ASP A 29 0.71 -8.77 13.06
N ALA A 30 0.40 -7.47 12.92
CA ALA A 30 -0.90 -7.04 12.42
C ALA A 30 -1.17 -7.53 11.00
N VAL A 31 -0.17 -7.46 10.11
CA VAL A 31 -0.29 -7.91 8.71
C VAL A 31 -0.44 -9.42 8.65
N SER A 32 0.37 -10.20 9.38
CA SER A 32 0.29 -11.67 9.36
C SER A 32 -1.05 -12.22 9.85
N LYS A 33 -1.76 -11.45 10.71
CA LYS A 33 -3.10 -11.82 11.20
C LYS A 33 -4.23 -11.57 10.22
N VAL A 34 -4.06 -10.66 9.26
CA VAL A 34 -5.09 -10.28 8.30
C VAL A 34 -4.79 -10.72 6.87
N SER A 35 -3.54 -10.98 6.57
CA SER A 35 -3.12 -11.58 5.29
C SER A 35 -3.69 -12.99 5.16
N ARG A 36 -4.02 -13.36 3.94
CA ARG A 36 -4.48 -14.72 3.66
C ARG A 36 -3.39 -15.75 3.94
N PRO A 37 -3.75 -16.94 4.45
CA PRO A 37 -2.75 -17.97 4.79
C PRO A 37 -2.27 -18.78 3.58
N LYS A 38 -2.94 -18.69 2.42
CA LYS A 38 -2.65 -19.45 1.21
C LYS A 38 -2.91 -18.64 -0.04
N THR A 39 -2.12 -18.89 -1.08
CA THR A 39 -2.34 -18.34 -2.42
C THR A 39 -3.74 -18.69 -2.94
N GLY A 40 -4.36 -17.72 -3.61
CA GLY A 40 -5.64 -17.89 -4.27
C GLY A 40 -5.65 -17.23 -5.64
N TYR A 41 -6.26 -17.92 -6.60
CA TYR A 41 -6.41 -17.41 -7.95
C TYR A 41 -7.83 -16.91 -8.19
N PHE A 42 -7.93 -15.71 -8.76
CA PHE A 42 -9.19 -15.01 -9.07
C PHE A 42 -9.22 -14.70 -10.56
N PRO A 43 -9.92 -15.52 -11.35
CA PRO A 43 -10.02 -15.33 -12.79
C PRO A 43 -10.88 -14.12 -13.16
N THR A 44 -10.73 -13.68 -14.41
CA THR A 44 -11.65 -12.78 -15.10
C THR A 44 -12.06 -13.42 -16.44
N GLU A 45 -13.25 -13.09 -16.96
CA GLU A 45 -13.76 -13.70 -18.20
C GLU A 45 -12.87 -13.39 -19.42
N ASN A 46 -12.44 -12.13 -19.55
CA ASN A 46 -11.63 -11.64 -20.67
C ASN A 46 -10.20 -11.32 -20.20
N LYS A 47 -9.46 -12.34 -19.80
CA LYS A 47 -8.09 -12.16 -19.31
C LYS A 47 -7.16 -11.54 -20.36
N LYS A 48 -6.68 -10.32 -20.10
CA LYS A 48 -5.58 -9.69 -20.84
C LYS A 48 -4.27 -9.69 -20.08
N TYR A 49 -4.35 -9.51 -18.75
CA TYR A 49 -3.18 -9.42 -17.87
C TYR A 49 -3.28 -10.39 -16.71
N HIS A 50 -2.13 -10.73 -16.15
CA HIS A 50 -2.01 -11.48 -14.93
C HIS A 50 -1.28 -10.66 -13.87
N VAL A 51 -1.96 -10.31 -12.79
CA VAL A 51 -1.39 -9.57 -11.67
C VAL A 51 -1.15 -10.51 -10.50
N VAL A 52 0.04 -10.48 -9.91
CA VAL A 52 0.26 -11.08 -8.59
C VAL A 52 0.14 -10.00 -7.54
N ALA A 53 -0.82 -10.16 -6.62
CA ALA A 53 -1.13 -9.20 -5.56
C ALA A 53 -0.67 -9.73 -4.21
N ILE A 54 0.24 -9.01 -3.55
CA ILE A 54 0.70 -9.30 -2.19
C ILE A 54 -0.37 -8.80 -1.20
N ASP A 55 -0.91 -9.72 -0.41
CA ASP A 55 -1.99 -9.44 0.54
C ASP A 55 -1.44 -9.04 1.90
N CYS A 56 -1.40 -7.75 2.15
CA CYS A 56 -1.10 -7.19 3.47
C CYS A 56 -2.38 -6.88 4.30
N GLY A 57 -3.56 -7.30 3.83
CA GLY A 57 -4.89 -6.97 4.36
C GLY A 57 -5.76 -6.30 3.30
N MET A 58 -5.77 -6.89 2.11
CA MET A 58 -6.34 -6.33 0.89
C MET A 58 -7.85 -6.13 0.95
N LYS A 59 -8.31 -4.93 0.63
CA LYS A 59 -9.73 -4.67 0.43
C LYS A 59 -10.25 -5.34 -0.84
N GLN A 60 -11.44 -5.95 -0.75
CA GLN A 60 -12.08 -6.63 -1.88
C GLN A 60 -12.27 -5.72 -3.11
N ASN A 61 -12.42 -4.42 -2.91
CA ASN A 61 -12.61 -3.50 -4.03
C ASN A 61 -11.35 -3.29 -4.86
N ILE A 62 -10.16 -3.51 -4.30
CA ILE A 62 -8.90 -3.54 -5.07
C ILE A 62 -8.94 -4.71 -6.06
N LEU A 63 -9.30 -5.91 -5.59
CA LEU A 63 -9.44 -7.09 -6.45
C LEU A 63 -10.45 -6.82 -7.58
N ARG A 64 -11.63 -6.28 -7.24
CA ARG A 64 -12.66 -5.92 -8.24
C ARG A 64 -12.16 -4.89 -9.25
N SER A 65 -11.40 -3.88 -8.78
CA SER A 65 -10.85 -2.84 -9.66
C SER A 65 -9.87 -3.40 -10.69
N LEU A 66 -9.06 -4.40 -10.31
CA LEU A 66 -8.18 -5.12 -11.22
C LEU A 66 -8.97 -6.03 -12.17
N GLN A 67 -9.92 -6.81 -11.67
CA GLN A 67 -10.75 -7.71 -12.49
C GLN A 67 -11.59 -6.94 -13.51
N ASN A 68 -12.15 -5.78 -13.14
CA ASN A 68 -12.90 -4.90 -14.05
C ASN A 68 -12.03 -4.36 -15.20
N ARG A 69 -10.70 -4.48 -15.09
CA ARG A 69 -9.71 -4.11 -16.10
C ARG A 69 -9.06 -5.34 -16.76
N GLU A 70 -9.82 -6.44 -16.80
CA GLU A 70 -9.43 -7.66 -17.50
C GLU A 70 -8.15 -8.32 -16.94
N CYS A 71 -7.83 -8.06 -15.64
CA CYS A 71 -6.75 -8.73 -14.93
C CYS A 71 -7.26 -9.98 -14.21
N SER A 72 -6.69 -11.14 -14.50
CA SER A 72 -6.74 -12.25 -13.54
C SER A 72 -5.74 -11.95 -12.43
N VAL A 73 -6.10 -12.29 -11.19
CA VAL A 73 -5.28 -11.94 -10.02
C VAL A 73 -4.92 -13.18 -9.23
N THR A 74 -3.63 -13.43 -9.03
CA THR A 74 -3.13 -14.36 -8.03
C THR A 74 -2.82 -13.57 -6.77
N VAL A 75 -3.56 -13.82 -5.71
CA VAL A 75 -3.35 -13.16 -4.42
C VAL A 75 -2.48 -14.07 -3.56
N VAL A 76 -1.35 -13.57 -3.12
CA VAL A 76 -0.35 -14.31 -2.34
C VAL A 76 -0.22 -13.74 -0.92
N PRO A 77 0.20 -14.54 0.08
CA PRO A 77 0.50 -14.05 1.42
C PRO A 77 1.55 -12.92 1.44
N TRP A 78 1.52 -12.09 2.47
CA TRP A 78 2.40 -10.93 2.65
C TRP A 78 3.90 -11.27 2.60
N ASN A 79 4.30 -12.45 3.07
CA ASN A 79 5.68 -12.90 3.17
C ASN A 79 6.16 -13.78 1.99
N THR A 80 5.41 -13.79 0.89
CA THR A 80 5.78 -14.54 -0.33
C THR A 80 7.06 -13.98 -0.92
N THR A 81 7.99 -14.86 -1.30
CA THR A 81 9.30 -14.48 -1.85
C THR A 81 9.18 -13.98 -3.30
N ALA A 82 10.21 -13.27 -3.77
CA ALA A 82 10.26 -12.79 -5.15
C ALA A 82 10.27 -13.97 -6.14
N GLU A 83 11.01 -15.01 -5.84
CA GLU A 83 11.12 -16.23 -6.66
C GLU A 83 9.77 -16.96 -6.80
N GLU A 84 8.99 -17.01 -5.71
CA GLU A 84 7.63 -17.56 -5.75
C GLU A 84 6.68 -16.68 -6.59
N ILE A 85 6.77 -15.35 -6.48
CA ILE A 85 5.97 -14.42 -7.28
C ILE A 85 6.31 -14.59 -8.78
N GLU A 86 7.58 -14.67 -9.12
CA GLU A 86 8.05 -14.87 -10.50
C GLU A 86 7.59 -16.19 -11.10
N SER A 87 7.46 -17.25 -10.28
CA SER A 87 6.96 -18.54 -10.74
C SER A 87 5.55 -18.49 -11.32
N PHE A 88 4.76 -17.48 -10.95
CA PHE A 88 3.43 -17.23 -11.53
C PHE A 88 3.48 -16.50 -12.87
N SER A 89 4.66 -16.03 -13.33
CA SER A 89 4.84 -15.27 -14.56
C SER A 89 3.85 -14.07 -14.67
N PRO A 90 3.88 -13.12 -13.72
CA PRO A 90 2.97 -11.98 -13.73
C PRO A 90 3.33 -10.98 -14.83
N ASP A 91 2.32 -10.27 -15.34
CA ASP A 91 2.50 -9.06 -16.15
C ASP A 91 2.79 -7.83 -15.27
N GLY A 92 2.38 -7.86 -14.00
CA GLY A 92 2.61 -6.81 -13.00
C GLY A 92 2.40 -7.31 -11.56
N VAL A 93 2.99 -6.59 -10.62
CA VAL A 93 2.91 -6.89 -9.19
C VAL A 93 2.16 -5.78 -8.46
N PHE A 94 1.27 -6.15 -7.57
CA PHE A 94 0.48 -5.22 -6.77
C PHE A 94 0.76 -5.42 -5.29
N ILE A 95 0.94 -4.33 -4.53
CA ILE A 95 1.06 -4.41 -3.07
C ILE A 95 -0.15 -3.72 -2.43
N SER A 96 -0.91 -4.49 -1.67
CA SER A 96 -2.17 -4.03 -1.11
C SER A 96 -1.99 -3.06 0.07
N ASN A 97 -3.08 -2.44 0.45
CA ASN A 97 -3.22 -1.80 1.75
C ASN A 97 -3.08 -2.82 2.88
N GLY A 98 -2.83 -2.33 4.09
CA GLY A 98 -2.76 -3.17 5.30
C GLY A 98 -2.62 -2.34 6.57
N PRO A 99 -2.72 -2.99 7.74
CA PRO A 99 -2.56 -2.36 9.05
C PRO A 99 -1.10 -2.34 9.51
N GLY A 100 -0.82 -1.54 10.52
CA GLY A 100 0.42 -1.61 11.30
C GLY A 100 1.48 -0.62 10.86
N ASP A 101 2.70 -0.90 11.30
CA ASP A 101 3.91 -0.18 10.95
C ASP A 101 4.54 -0.83 9.71
N PRO A 102 4.89 -0.10 8.65
CA PRO A 102 5.50 -0.70 7.47
C PRO A 102 6.86 -1.36 7.75
N THR A 103 7.52 -1.00 8.84
CA THR A 103 8.79 -1.64 9.27
C THR A 103 8.60 -3.01 9.92
N ASP A 104 7.36 -3.41 10.22
CA ASP A 104 7.03 -4.72 10.78
C ASP A 104 6.91 -5.82 9.70
N VAL A 105 7.09 -5.49 8.41
CA VAL A 105 7.00 -6.42 7.27
C VAL A 105 8.27 -6.40 6.40
N PRO A 106 9.46 -6.63 6.98
CA PRO A 106 10.72 -6.55 6.26
C PRO A 106 10.82 -7.56 5.11
N GLU A 107 10.16 -8.72 5.21
CA GLU A 107 10.12 -9.74 4.17
C GLU A 107 9.48 -9.20 2.88
N THR A 108 8.36 -8.48 3.00
CA THR A 108 7.71 -7.85 1.84
C THR A 108 8.60 -6.76 1.23
N VAL A 109 9.28 -5.96 2.07
CA VAL A 109 10.22 -4.93 1.61
C VAL A 109 11.36 -5.57 0.78
N GLU A 110 11.96 -6.67 1.27
CA GLU A 110 13.03 -7.38 0.55
C GLU A 110 12.52 -8.02 -0.76
N THR A 111 11.30 -8.55 -0.77
CA THR A 111 10.66 -9.06 -1.98
C THR A 111 10.54 -7.97 -3.04
N ILE A 112 10.06 -6.76 -2.67
CA ILE A 112 9.93 -5.63 -3.61
C ILE A 112 11.30 -5.13 -4.10
N LYS A 113 12.33 -5.11 -3.25
CA LYS A 113 13.70 -4.79 -3.69
C LYS A 113 14.20 -5.68 -4.82
N LYS A 114 13.84 -6.97 -4.83
CA LYS A 114 14.22 -7.92 -5.86
C LYS A 114 13.39 -7.80 -7.13
N LEU A 115 12.11 -7.39 -7.01
CA LEU A 115 11.17 -7.33 -8.14
C LEU A 115 11.18 -5.98 -8.89
N LYS A 116 11.58 -4.88 -8.23
CA LYS A 116 11.63 -3.56 -8.88
C LYS A 116 12.58 -3.56 -10.07
N GLY A 117 12.19 -2.87 -11.13
CA GLY A 117 12.91 -2.85 -12.42
C GLY A 117 12.74 -4.11 -13.27
N ARG A 118 12.04 -5.13 -12.77
CA ARG A 118 11.74 -6.38 -13.49
C ARG A 118 10.27 -6.50 -13.89
N TYR A 119 9.40 -5.89 -13.12
CA TYR A 119 7.95 -5.87 -13.34
C TYR A 119 7.38 -4.48 -13.06
N PRO A 120 6.31 -4.05 -13.75
CA PRO A 120 5.48 -2.95 -13.31
C PRO A 120 4.94 -3.21 -11.91
N ILE A 121 5.08 -2.24 -11.00
CA ILE A 121 4.62 -2.39 -9.60
C ILE A 121 3.72 -1.21 -9.21
N PHE A 122 2.57 -1.52 -8.63
CA PHE A 122 1.67 -0.54 -8.02
C PHE A 122 1.39 -0.86 -6.55
N GLY A 123 1.49 0.14 -5.67
CA GLY A 123 1.25 0.00 -4.24
C GLY A 123 0.24 0.99 -3.67
N ILE A 124 -0.64 0.53 -2.76
CA ILE A 124 -1.66 1.35 -2.11
C ILE A 124 -1.47 1.32 -0.59
N CYS A 125 -1.47 2.51 0.03
CA CYS A 125 -1.44 2.75 1.47
C CYS A 125 -0.21 2.09 2.14
N LEU A 126 -0.34 0.94 2.80
CA LEU A 126 0.81 0.20 3.31
C LEU A 126 1.76 -0.19 2.17
N GLY A 127 1.23 -0.58 1.00
CA GLY A 127 2.03 -0.89 -0.19
C GLY A 127 2.87 0.29 -0.68
N HIS A 128 2.37 1.53 -0.58
CA HIS A 128 3.14 2.75 -0.85
C HIS A 128 4.33 2.90 0.12
N GLN A 129 4.10 2.68 1.40
CA GLN A 129 5.15 2.78 2.42
C GLN A 129 6.21 1.68 2.25
N ILE A 130 5.80 0.44 1.92
CA ILE A 130 6.70 -0.68 1.60
C ILE A 130 7.56 -0.36 0.37
N ILE A 131 6.96 0.19 -0.70
CA ILE A 131 7.70 0.64 -1.88
C ILE A 131 8.74 1.68 -1.48
N ALA A 132 8.37 2.71 -0.74
CA ALA A 132 9.31 3.74 -0.30
C ALA A 132 10.49 3.14 0.50
N LEU A 133 10.22 2.24 1.44
CA LEU A 133 11.25 1.52 2.21
C LEU A 133 12.15 0.67 1.30
N SER A 134 11.61 0.04 0.26
CA SER A 134 12.39 -0.78 -0.68
C SER A 134 13.41 0.01 -1.50
N TYR A 135 13.21 1.32 -1.64
CA TYR A 135 14.16 2.26 -2.25
C TYR A 135 15.11 2.93 -1.24
N GLY A 136 14.96 2.65 0.05
CA GLY A 136 15.79 3.21 1.10
C GLY A 136 15.23 4.49 1.74
N ALA A 137 14.07 4.96 1.32
CA ALA A 137 13.36 6.03 2.02
C ALA A 137 12.92 5.59 3.42
N LYS A 138 12.55 6.55 4.25
CA LYS A 138 12.11 6.32 5.64
C LYS A 138 10.62 6.60 5.79
N THR A 139 10.03 6.00 6.81
CA THR A 139 8.66 6.26 7.24
C THR A 139 8.63 6.74 8.68
N TYR A 140 7.61 7.50 9.02
CA TYR A 140 7.41 7.98 10.38
C TYR A 140 5.95 7.93 10.79
N LYS A 141 5.70 7.86 12.08
CA LYS A 141 4.36 7.85 12.64
C LYS A 141 3.81 9.27 12.75
N LEU A 142 2.71 9.55 12.09
CA LEU A 142 1.99 10.81 12.21
C LEU A 142 1.42 10.99 13.62
N LYS A 143 1.40 12.22 14.11
CA LYS A 143 0.82 12.54 15.42
C LYS A 143 -0.66 12.16 15.51
N PHE A 144 -1.44 12.42 14.45
CA PHE A 144 -2.88 12.15 14.39
C PHE A 144 -3.26 11.10 13.34
N GLY A 145 -2.47 10.97 12.27
CA GLY A 145 -2.80 10.19 11.09
C GLY A 145 -3.88 10.86 10.23
N HIS A 146 -4.11 10.32 9.03
CA HIS A 146 -5.15 10.80 8.13
C HIS A 146 -6.31 9.81 8.10
N ARG A 147 -7.53 10.32 8.27
CA ARG A 147 -8.77 9.50 8.28
C ARG A 147 -9.92 10.31 7.72
N GLY A 148 -10.69 9.68 6.82
CA GLY A 148 -11.87 10.27 6.19
C GLY A 148 -11.81 10.28 4.67
N GLY A 149 -12.90 10.66 4.03
CA GLY A 149 -13.04 10.71 2.57
C GLY A 149 -13.00 12.14 2.00
N ASN A 150 -12.28 13.06 2.65
CA ASN A 150 -12.30 14.51 2.32
C ASN A 150 -10.90 15.14 2.35
N HIS A 151 -9.84 14.37 2.14
CA HIS A 151 -8.48 14.89 2.11
C HIS A 151 -8.12 15.34 0.69
N PRO A 152 -7.81 16.64 0.48
CA PRO A 152 -7.38 17.14 -0.81
C PRO A 152 -5.91 16.80 -1.04
N VAL A 153 -5.63 16.12 -2.14
CA VAL A 153 -4.29 15.74 -2.58
C VAL A 153 -4.01 16.38 -3.95
N ARG A 154 -2.84 16.95 -4.12
CA ARG A 154 -2.39 17.49 -5.40
C ARG A 154 -1.54 16.47 -6.12
N ASN A 155 -1.94 16.12 -7.34
CA ASN A 155 -1.12 15.42 -8.30
C ASN A 155 -0.13 16.42 -8.91
N LEU A 156 1.17 16.23 -8.67
CA LEU A 156 2.21 17.17 -9.10
C LEU A 156 2.50 17.09 -10.61
N LYS A 157 2.16 15.97 -11.27
CA LYS A 157 2.32 15.80 -12.72
C LYS A 157 1.29 16.61 -13.51
N THR A 158 0.03 16.57 -13.05
CA THR A 158 -1.11 17.19 -13.76
C THR A 158 -1.54 18.51 -13.13
N ASN A 159 -1.04 18.83 -11.94
CA ASN A 159 -1.45 19.93 -11.07
C ASN A 159 -2.96 19.90 -10.68
N LYS A 160 -3.61 18.76 -10.83
CA LYS A 160 -5.01 18.56 -10.40
C LYS A 160 -5.08 18.29 -8.91
N ILE A 161 -6.18 18.72 -8.30
CA ILE A 161 -6.52 18.38 -6.92
C ILE A 161 -7.60 17.31 -6.96
N GLU A 162 -7.36 16.25 -6.20
CA GLU A 162 -8.24 15.11 -6.04
C GLU A 162 -8.70 15.04 -4.58
N ILE A 163 -9.96 14.71 -4.36
CA ILE A 163 -10.47 14.42 -3.02
C ILE A 163 -10.29 12.94 -2.77
N THR A 164 -9.59 12.60 -1.69
CA THR A 164 -9.13 11.23 -1.44
C THR A 164 -9.68 10.65 -0.15
N SER A 165 -9.79 9.32 -0.13
CA SER A 165 -10.08 8.54 1.07
C SER A 165 -8.79 8.14 1.76
N GLN A 166 -8.66 8.46 3.05
CA GLN A 166 -7.46 8.25 3.85
C GLN A 166 -7.77 7.39 5.09
N ASN A 167 -6.90 6.46 5.40
CA ASN A 167 -6.93 5.72 6.68
C ASN A 167 -5.55 5.16 7.01
N HIS A 168 -4.63 6.01 7.42
CA HIS A 168 -3.28 5.61 7.79
C HIS A 168 -2.73 6.40 8.97
N SER A 169 -1.74 5.84 9.66
CA SER A 169 -1.05 6.45 10.80
C SER A 169 0.42 6.73 10.52
N TYR A 170 0.97 6.20 9.44
CA TYR A 170 2.34 6.40 9.00
C TYR A 170 2.38 7.11 7.66
N ALA A 171 3.46 7.85 7.42
CA ALA A 171 3.72 8.53 6.15
C ALA A 171 5.20 8.36 5.76
N VAL A 172 5.51 8.54 4.49
CA VAL A 172 6.88 8.56 3.98
C VAL A 172 7.53 9.90 4.34
N GLU A 173 8.75 9.85 4.88
CA GLU A 173 9.52 11.03 5.22
C GLU A 173 10.04 11.70 3.95
N LYS A 174 9.57 12.93 3.69
CA LYS A 174 9.82 13.66 2.45
C LYS A 174 11.31 13.81 2.13
N ASP A 175 12.11 14.20 3.11
CA ASP A 175 13.53 14.46 2.90
C ASP A 175 14.33 13.18 2.62
N SER A 176 13.85 12.04 3.11
CA SER A 176 14.49 10.75 2.85
C SER A 176 14.34 10.25 1.40
N ILE A 177 13.44 10.84 0.62
CA ILE A 177 13.24 10.51 -0.80
C ILE A 177 14.39 11.07 -1.65
N LEU A 178 15.00 12.19 -1.23
CA LEU A 178 16.04 12.88 -1.99
C LEU A 178 17.29 12.00 -2.26
N ASP A 179 17.53 11.02 -1.40
CA ASP A 179 18.66 10.09 -1.52
C ASP A 179 18.28 8.79 -2.26
N THR A 180 17.13 8.77 -2.94
CA THR A 180 16.59 7.59 -3.64
C THR A 180 16.31 7.88 -5.12
N ASP A 181 16.01 6.83 -5.90
CA ASP A 181 15.53 6.96 -7.28
C ASP A 181 14.02 7.33 -7.38
N LEU A 182 13.37 7.63 -6.26
CA LEU A 182 11.94 7.97 -6.22
C LEU A 182 11.71 9.46 -6.49
N GLU A 183 10.66 9.76 -7.25
CA GLU A 183 10.11 11.11 -7.42
C GLU A 183 8.76 11.22 -6.67
N ILE A 184 8.53 12.36 -5.99
CA ILE A 184 7.24 12.62 -5.34
C ILE A 184 6.23 13.01 -6.40
N THR A 185 5.10 12.30 -6.45
CA THR A 185 4.02 12.53 -7.43
C THR A 185 2.78 13.18 -6.85
N HIS A 186 2.53 12.98 -5.55
CA HIS A 186 1.33 13.48 -4.88
C HIS A 186 1.66 14.03 -3.50
N ILE A 187 1.00 15.13 -3.12
CA ILE A 187 1.17 15.80 -1.83
C ILE A 187 -0.19 16.17 -1.23
N ASN A 188 -0.36 15.91 0.06
CA ASN A 188 -1.51 16.36 0.83
C ASN A 188 -1.50 17.89 0.98
N LEU A 189 -2.60 18.56 0.69
CA LEU A 189 -2.68 20.02 0.77
C LEU A 189 -2.91 20.55 2.18
N LEU A 190 -3.22 19.69 3.15
CA LEU A 190 -3.47 20.11 4.53
C LEU A 190 -2.18 20.23 5.34
N ASP A 191 -1.20 19.34 5.09
CA ASP A 191 0.02 19.26 5.90
C ASP A 191 1.30 18.98 5.11
N ASN A 192 1.22 18.94 3.77
CA ASN A 192 2.32 18.67 2.86
C ASN A 192 2.99 17.28 3.02
N THR A 193 2.31 16.30 3.59
CA THR A 193 2.78 14.91 3.62
C THR A 193 2.85 14.33 2.22
N VAL A 194 3.79 13.38 2.02
CA VAL A 194 3.92 12.65 0.76
C VAL A 194 2.75 11.69 0.61
N GLU A 195 2.05 11.80 -0.51
CA GLU A 195 0.86 11.01 -0.83
C GLU A 195 1.03 10.11 -2.05
N GLY A 196 2.18 10.20 -2.73
CA GLY A 196 2.52 9.32 -3.83
C GLY A 196 3.96 9.49 -4.27
N VAL A 197 4.55 8.39 -4.74
CA VAL A 197 5.90 8.35 -5.32
C VAL A 197 5.92 7.48 -6.57
N GLU A 198 6.92 7.71 -7.43
CA GLU A 198 7.20 6.86 -8.57
C GLU A 198 8.71 6.70 -8.82
N CYS A 199 9.08 5.61 -9.48
CA CYS A 199 10.36 5.43 -10.16
C CYS A 199 10.08 5.02 -11.60
N ARG A 200 10.23 5.95 -12.55
CA ARG A 200 9.86 5.71 -13.96
C ARG A 200 10.72 4.62 -14.61
N LYS A 201 12.04 4.62 -14.32
CA LYS A 201 12.95 3.62 -14.89
C LYS A 201 12.60 2.20 -14.48
N ASP A 202 12.09 2.03 -13.24
CA ASP A 202 11.73 0.73 -12.68
C ASP A 202 10.23 0.40 -12.90
N LYS A 203 9.44 1.33 -13.50
CA LYS A 203 7.99 1.21 -13.70
C LYS A 203 7.22 0.96 -12.40
N VAL A 204 7.60 1.66 -11.36
CA VAL A 204 7.02 1.55 -10.03
C VAL A 204 6.33 2.86 -9.67
N PHE A 205 5.10 2.78 -9.18
CA PHE A 205 4.41 3.93 -8.58
C PHE A 205 3.50 3.51 -7.43
N SER A 206 3.14 4.46 -6.60
CA SER A 206 2.30 4.18 -5.43
C SER A 206 1.61 5.42 -4.91
N VAL A 207 0.49 5.20 -4.18
CA VAL A 207 -0.25 6.25 -3.50
C VAL A 207 -0.56 5.87 -2.06
N GLN A 208 -0.54 6.86 -1.16
CA GLN A 208 -0.81 6.67 0.26
C GLN A 208 -2.31 6.52 0.56
N TYR A 209 -3.15 7.15 -0.24
CA TYR A 209 -4.60 7.11 -0.12
C TYR A 209 -5.23 5.89 -0.81
N HIS A 210 -6.56 5.80 -0.77
CA HIS A 210 -7.32 4.64 -1.23
C HIS A 210 -8.07 4.92 -2.55
N PRO A 211 -7.45 4.74 -3.74
CA PRO A 211 -8.09 5.00 -5.04
C PRO A 211 -9.19 3.98 -5.39
N GLU A 212 -9.26 2.85 -4.67
CA GLU A 212 -10.32 1.85 -4.83
C GLU A 212 -11.68 2.32 -4.31
N SER A 213 -11.74 3.46 -3.61
CA SER A 213 -12.96 4.23 -3.26
C SER A 213 -14.07 3.44 -2.55
N ALA A 214 -13.72 2.53 -1.64
CA ALA A 214 -14.71 1.73 -0.91
C ALA A 214 -14.50 1.80 0.61
N PRO A 215 -15.13 2.80 1.28
CA PRO A 215 -15.86 3.95 0.73
C PRO A 215 -14.94 5.11 0.33
N GLY A 216 -15.45 6.03 -0.47
CA GLY A 216 -14.78 7.29 -0.78
C GLY A 216 -15.04 7.86 -2.17
N PRO A 217 -14.43 9.02 -2.49
CA PRO A 217 -14.47 9.66 -3.80
C PRO A 217 -13.83 8.76 -4.87
N GLN A 218 -14.25 8.94 -6.13
CA GLN A 218 -13.77 8.15 -7.27
C GLN A 218 -12.74 8.89 -8.13
N ASP A 219 -12.26 10.04 -7.68
CA ASP A 219 -11.38 10.93 -8.43
C ASP A 219 -10.10 10.26 -8.91
N SER A 220 -9.62 9.25 -8.15
CA SER A 220 -8.32 8.61 -8.36
C SER A 220 -8.39 7.19 -8.92
N THR A 221 -9.56 6.73 -9.36
CA THR A 221 -9.71 5.36 -9.91
C THR A 221 -8.89 5.13 -11.18
N TYR A 222 -8.51 6.20 -11.90
CA TYR A 222 -7.65 6.17 -13.08
C TYR A 222 -6.25 5.59 -12.81
N LEU A 223 -5.78 5.59 -11.55
CA LEU A 223 -4.49 5.01 -11.20
C LEU A 223 -4.40 3.50 -11.50
N PHE A 224 -5.54 2.80 -11.46
CA PHE A 224 -5.57 1.41 -11.93
C PHE A 224 -5.38 1.33 -13.44
N ASP A 225 -5.87 2.31 -14.21
CA ASP A 225 -5.68 2.37 -15.66
C ASP A 225 -4.22 2.69 -16.00
N GLU A 226 -3.55 3.58 -15.23
CA GLU A 226 -2.10 3.81 -15.35
C GLU A 226 -1.30 2.52 -15.12
N PHE A 227 -1.69 1.69 -14.16
CA PHE A 227 -1.03 0.39 -13.95
C PHE A 227 -1.20 -0.56 -15.13
N ILE A 228 -2.39 -0.58 -15.76
CA ILE A 228 -2.63 -1.35 -16.99
C ILE A 228 -1.73 -0.87 -18.12
N GLU A 229 -1.61 0.44 -18.32
CA GLU A 229 -0.76 0.99 -19.39
C GLU A 229 0.73 0.64 -19.18
N LEU A 230 1.22 0.61 -17.95
CA LEU A 230 2.59 0.15 -17.67
C LEU A 230 2.79 -1.33 -18.07
N MET A 231 1.83 -2.21 -17.75
CA MET A 231 1.90 -3.63 -18.14
C MET A 231 1.79 -3.81 -19.66
N LYS A 232 0.98 -2.99 -20.34
CA LYS A 232 0.85 -3.01 -21.82
C LYS A 232 2.18 -2.68 -22.49
N GLY A 233 2.85 -1.61 -22.06
CA GLY A 233 4.15 -1.22 -22.60
C GLY A 233 5.23 -2.29 -22.47
N GLU A 234 5.16 -3.18 -21.48
CA GLU A 234 6.05 -4.35 -21.35
C GLU A 234 5.76 -5.40 -22.43
N LYS A 235 4.48 -5.74 -22.64
CA LYS A 235 4.10 -6.76 -23.63
C LYS A 235 4.41 -6.35 -25.07
N GLU A 236 4.37 -5.06 -25.40
CA GLU A 236 4.69 -4.55 -26.74
C GLU A 236 6.21 -4.52 -27.00
N ASN A 237 7.04 -4.54 -25.95
CA ASN A 237 8.50 -4.50 -26.02
C ASN A 237 9.18 -5.87 -25.78
N ALA A 238 8.44 -6.92 -25.47
CA ALA A 238 8.94 -8.28 -25.22
C ALA A 238 8.80 -9.17 -26.46
#